data_3e3e99fa43e3a0b4db68f08c5513a5b5
#
_entry.id   3e3e99fa43e3a0b4db68f08c5513a5b5
#
_cell.length_a   1.000
_cell.length_b   1.000
_cell.length_c   1.000
_cell.angle_alpha   90.00
_cell.angle_beta   90.00
_cell.angle_gamma   90.00
#
_symmetry.space_group_name_H-M   'P 1'
#
loop_
_entity.id
_entity.type
_entity.pdbx_description
1 polymer ?
#
loop_
_entity_poly.entity_id
_entity_poly.type
_entity_poly.pdbx_seq_one_letter_code
_entity_poly.pdbx_strand_id
1 'polypeptide(L)'
;DLRAFIHWIKANKKGPVIIVGVSLGGWVTNLIATLESKIDVVVSIFYANRLSYSIWNTIPGKYIREELEQNGVTYNELINYWDITDPSQALPKVNKDNVLLISAKHDQYIDLKDADYLWESWGRPTRYVYNCGHSGIVLCRKKLANDTLSFIREKLV
;
A
#
# COMPACT_ATOMS: atom_id res chain seq x y z
N ASP A 1 15.35 -9.12 4.14
CA ASP A 1 14.89 -8.75 2.81
C ASP A 1 13.66 -9.55 2.45
N LEU A 2 12.52 -8.87 2.21
CA LEU A 2 11.20 -9.48 1.98
C LEU A 2 11.19 -10.36 0.72
N ARG A 3 11.87 -9.96 -0.36
CA ARG A 3 11.96 -10.77 -1.58
C ARG A 3 12.68 -12.09 -1.33
N ALA A 4 13.81 -12.05 -0.63
CA ALA A 4 14.55 -13.27 -0.27
C ALA A 4 13.67 -14.21 0.57
N PHE A 5 12.88 -13.65 1.50
CA PHE A 5 11.94 -14.44 2.30
C PHE A 5 10.82 -15.07 1.46
N ILE A 6 10.25 -14.35 0.49
CA ILE A 6 9.25 -14.89 -0.44
C ILE A 6 9.85 -16.05 -1.25
N HIS A 7 11.06 -15.87 -1.76
CA HIS A 7 11.76 -16.93 -2.50
C HIS A 7 12.03 -18.15 -1.63
N TRP A 8 12.45 -17.93 -0.37
CA TRP A 8 12.65 -19.02 0.59
C TRP A 8 11.34 -19.76 0.88
N ILE A 9 10.21 -19.03 1.08
CA ILE A 9 8.88 -19.64 1.28
C ILE A 9 8.53 -20.53 0.09
N LYS A 10 8.62 -20.01 -1.13
CA LYS A 10 8.29 -20.77 -2.35
C LYS A 10 9.17 -21.99 -2.56
N ALA A 11 10.42 -21.95 -2.11
CA ALA A 11 11.34 -23.09 -2.20
C ALA A 11 11.09 -24.16 -1.12
N ASN A 12 10.61 -23.77 0.07
CA ASN A 12 10.57 -24.65 1.24
C ASN A 12 9.15 -24.98 1.72
N LYS A 13 8.14 -24.26 1.24
CA LYS A 13 6.73 -24.44 1.64
C LYS A 13 5.86 -24.69 0.42
N LYS A 14 4.86 -25.57 0.57
CA LYS A 14 3.81 -25.77 -0.43
C LYS A 14 2.66 -24.80 -0.18
N GLY A 15 2.04 -24.33 -1.24
CA GLY A 15 0.84 -23.48 -1.18
C GLY A 15 1.08 -22.06 -1.67
N PRO A 16 0.02 -21.24 -1.66
CA PRO A 16 0.05 -19.87 -2.13
C PRO A 16 0.82 -18.96 -1.17
N VAL A 17 1.43 -17.90 -1.70
CA VAL A 17 2.02 -16.81 -0.94
C VAL A 17 1.09 -15.60 -0.99
N ILE A 18 0.60 -15.21 0.16
CA ILE A 18 -0.28 -14.07 0.34
C ILE A 18 0.50 -13.01 1.14
N ILE A 19 0.47 -11.78 0.67
CA ILE A 19 1.02 -10.65 1.41
C ILE A 19 -0.11 -9.72 1.83
N VAL A 20 -0.14 -9.42 3.13
CA VAL A 20 -1.08 -8.47 3.71
C VAL A 20 -0.28 -7.39 4.44
N GLY A 21 -0.49 -6.13 4.08
CA GLY A 21 0.18 -5.01 4.72
C GLY A 21 -0.79 -3.92 5.17
N VAL A 22 -0.45 -3.27 6.28
CA VAL A 22 -1.27 -2.19 6.87
C VAL A 22 -0.42 -0.93 6.98
N SER A 23 -0.97 0.21 6.62
CA SER A 23 -0.32 1.53 6.71
C SER A 23 1.03 1.54 5.98
N LEU A 24 2.14 1.79 6.65
CA LEU A 24 3.48 1.68 6.09
C LEU A 24 3.76 0.26 5.53
N GLY A 25 3.26 -0.78 6.21
CA GLY A 25 3.31 -2.15 5.69
C GLY A 25 2.52 -2.33 4.40
N GLY A 26 1.43 -1.58 4.22
CA GLY A 26 0.68 -1.54 2.96
C GLY A 26 1.49 -0.93 1.81
N TRP A 27 2.23 0.15 2.07
CA TRP A 27 3.16 0.72 1.12
C TRP A 27 4.27 -0.27 0.73
N VAL A 28 4.90 -0.95 1.70
CA VAL A 28 5.90 -2.00 1.44
C VAL A 28 5.29 -3.14 0.62
N THR A 29 4.05 -3.54 0.93
CA THR A 29 3.32 -4.58 0.18
C THR A 29 3.10 -4.15 -1.27
N ASN A 30 2.74 -2.89 -1.50
CA ASN A 30 2.57 -2.36 -2.84
C ASN A 30 3.88 -2.32 -3.62
N LEU A 31 4.98 -1.88 -3.00
CA LEU A 31 6.31 -1.93 -3.63
C LEU A 31 6.71 -3.34 -4.00
N ILE A 32 6.56 -4.30 -3.09
CA ILE A 32 6.95 -5.68 -3.37
C ILE A 32 6.09 -6.30 -4.47
N ALA A 33 4.82 -5.92 -4.58
CA ALA A 33 3.93 -6.37 -5.65
C ALA A 33 4.43 -5.94 -7.04
N THR A 34 5.09 -4.80 -7.17
CA THR A 34 5.69 -4.36 -8.44
C THR A 34 7.00 -5.07 -8.78
N LEU A 35 7.66 -5.68 -7.79
CA LEU A 35 9.00 -6.27 -7.92
C LEU A 35 9.00 -7.79 -7.98
N GLU A 36 7.94 -8.45 -7.45
CA GLU A 36 7.95 -9.88 -7.21
C GLU A 36 6.72 -10.59 -7.81
N SER A 37 6.97 -11.54 -8.71
CA SER A 37 5.92 -12.32 -9.38
C SER A 37 5.49 -13.60 -8.65
N LYS A 38 6.19 -13.96 -7.57
CA LYS A 38 5.90 -15.19 -6.80
C LYS A 38 4.84 -15.01 -5.71
N ILE A 39 4.14 -13.88 -5.73
CA ILE A 39 3.03 -13.58 -4.85
C ILE A 39 1.73 -13.97 -5.54
N ASP A 40 0.87 -14.70 -4.87
CA ASP A 40 -0.40 -15.16 -5.42
C ASP A 40 -1.55 -14.16 -5.12
N VAL A 41 -1.56 -13.54 -3.93
CA VAL A 41 -2.56 -12.55 -3.53
C VAL A 41 -1.90 -11.40 -2.76
N VAL A 42 -2.33 -10.18 -3.05
CA VAL A 42 -1.91 -8.95 -2.39
C VAL A 42 -3.09 -8.27 -1.73
N VAL A 43 -2.94 -7.89 -0.46
CA VAL A 43 -3.93 -7.07 0.26
C VAL A 43 -3.22 -5.90 0.94
N SER A 44 -3.57 -4.69 0.55
CA SER A 44 -3.02 -3.46 1.12
C SER A 44 -4.12 -2.66 1.82
N ILE A 45 -3.92 -2.42 3.12
CA ILE A 45 -4.91 -1.81 4.01
C ILE A 45 -4.40 -0.45 4.46
N PHE A 46 -5.16 0.62 4.20
CA PHE A 46 -4.84 1.99 4.57
C PHE A 46 -3.40 2.37 4.18
N TYR A 47 -3.06 2.07 2.96
CA TYR A 47 -1.73 2.09 2.37
C TYR A 47 -1.37 3.47 1.83
N ALA A 48 -0.12 3.88 1.99
CA ALA A 48 0.45 5.00 1.25
C ALA A 48 0.85 4.56 -0.18
N ASN A 49 0.88 5.53 -1.09
CA ASN A 49 1.47 5.39 -2.42
C ASN A 49 2.77 6.19 -2.49
N ARG A 50 2.69 7.51 -2.54
CA ARG A 50 3.86 8.41 -2.62
C ARG A 50 4.20 8.92 -1.22
N LEU A 51 5.30 8.47 -0.65
CA LEU A 51 5.73 8.94 0.67
C LEU A 51 6.10 10.43 0.65
N SER A 52 6.68 10.93 -0.45
CA SER A 52 6.91 12.35 -0.68
C SER A 52 5.63 13.17 -0.57
N TYR A 53 4.54 12.70 -1.20
CA TYR A 53 3.23 13.32 -1.10
C TYR A 53 2.68 13.30 0.33
N SER A 54 2.77 12.17 1.00
CA SER A 54 2.29 12.02 2.38
C SER A 54 3.04 12.96 3.34
N ILE A 55 4.37 13.04 3.24
CA ILE A 55 5.17 13.95 4.05
C ILE A 55 4.78 15.41 3.79
N TRP A 56 4.59 15.79 2.53
CA TRP A 56 4.35 17.19 2.18
C TRP A 56 2.93 17.67 2.44
N ASN A 57 1.93 16.81 2.25
CA ASN A 57 0.52 17.21 2.17
C ASN A 57 -0.34 16.73 3.35
N THR A 58 0.20 15.92 4.27
CA THR A 58 -0.59 15.39 5.38
C THR A 58 -0.16 15.96 6.73
N ILE A 59 -1.06 15.91 7.71
CA ILE A 59 -0.81 16.46 9.05
C ILE A 59 0.40 15.79 9.73
N PRO A 60 0.55 14.46 9.72
CA PRO A 60 1.70 13.82 10.37
C PRO A 60 3.04 14.15 9.71
N GLY A 61 3.03 14.46 8.41
CA GLY A 61 4.24 14.83 7.66
C GLY A 61 4.77 16.22 7.99
N LYS A 62 3.96 17.07 8.65
CA LYS A 62 4.29 18.47 8.90
C LYS A 62 5.68 18.69 9.52
N TYR A 63 6.02 17.96 10.55
CA TYR A 63 7.32 18.12 11.24
C TYR A 63 8.49 17.72 10.36
N ILE A 64 8.36 16.64 9.60
CA ILE A 64 9.39 16.19 8.66
C ILE A 64 9.54 17.21 7.54
N ARG A 65 8.44 17.73 7.01
CA ARG A 65 8.47 18.79 6.00
C ARG A 65 9.16 20.05 6.51
N GLU A 66 8.82 20.54 7.70
CA GLU A 66 9.44 21.72 8.30
C GLU A 66 10.98 21.55 8.44
N GLU A 67 11.44 20.37 8.83
CA GLU A 67 12.88 20.06 8.89
C GLU A 67 13.54 20.04 7.51
N LEU A 68 12.87 19.44 6.52
CA LEU A 68 13.33 19.42 5.13
C LEU A 68 13.44 20.84 4.56
N GLU A 69 12.41 21.68 4.74
CA GLU A 69 12.38 23.07 4.29
C GLU A 69 13.49 23.90 4.96
N GLN A 70 13.74 23.74 6.27
CA GLN A 70 14.84 24.39 6.99
C GLN A 70 16.20 24.00 6.45
N ASN A 71 16.36 22.81 5.90
CA ASN A 71 17.58 22.33 5.24
C ASN A 71 17.59 22.60 3.72
N GLY A 72 16.68 23.43 3.22
CA GLY A 72 16.63 23.86 1.82
C GLY A 72 16.06 22.84 0.84
N VAL A 73 15.45 21.76 1.34
CA VAL A 73 14.83 20.73 0.47
C VAL A 73 13.42 21.17 0.08
N THR A 74 13.17 21.25 -1.20
CA THR A 74 11.87 21.55 -1.78
C THR A 74 11.04 20.30 -2.03
N TYR A 75 9.71 20.46 -2.21
CA TYR A 75 8.84 19.34 -2.57
C TYR A 75 9.25 18.66 -3.89
N ASN A 76 9.65 19.44 -4.89
CA ASN A 76 10.07 18.89 -6.18
C ASN A 76 11.35 18.05 -6.05
N GLU A 77 12.31 18.49 -5.24
CA GLU A 77 13.50 17.69 -4.96
C GLU A 77 13.15 16.41 -4.23
N LEU A 78 12.27 16.48 -3.23
CA LEU A 78 11.83 15.28 -2.50
C LEU A 78 11.14 14.29 -3.43
N ILE A 79 10.28 14.73 -4.36
CA ILE A 79 9.70 13.87 -5.38
C ILE A 79 10.80 13.20 -6.20
N ASN A 80 11.74 13.97 -6.74
CA ASN A 80 12.81 13.46 -7.60
C ASN A 80 13.70 12.41 -6.91
N TYR A 81 13.91 12.55 -5.60
CA TYR A 81 14.70 11.57 -4.83
C TYR A 81 13.92 10.32 -4.48
N TRP A 82 12.59 10.40 -4.37
CA TRP A 82 11.77 9.33 -3.80
C TRP A 82 10.82 8.67 -4.79
N ASP A 83 10.68 9.16 -6.02
CA ASP A 83 9.76 8.62 -7.04
C ASP A 83 10.02 7.13 -7.33
N ILE A 84 11.28 6.69 -7.26
CA ILE A 84 11.65 5.26 -7.40
C ILE A 84 10.99 4.37 -6.34
N THR A 85 10.54 4.95 -5.23
CA THR A 85 9.86 4.23 -4.15
C THR A 85 8.33 4.33 -4.24
N ASP A 86 7.80 4.94 -5.28
CA ASP A 86 6.37 5.11 -5.47
C ASP A 86 5.78 3.89 -6.20
N PRO A 87 4.93 3.06 -5.56
CA PRO A 87 4.36 1.88 -6.20
C PRO A 87 3.61 2.17 -7.50
N SER A 88 3.06 3.37 -7.65
CA SER A 88 2.35 3.78 -8.86
C SER A 88 3.23 3.97 -10.09
N GLN A 89 4.55 3.97 -9.96
CA GLN A 89 5.50 4.06 -11.08
C GLN A 89 5.59 2.76 -11.90
N ALA A 90 5.09 1.65 -11.36
CA ALA A 90 5.11 0.37 -12.06
C ALA A 90 3.82 -0.42 -11.84
N LEU A 91 3.45 -1.24 -12.80
CA LEU A 91 2.34 -2.18 -12.62
C LEU A 91 2.73 -3.32 -11.68
N PRO A 92 1.79 -3.85 -10.89
CA PRO A 92 2.05 -5.04 -10.09
C PRO A 92 2.34 -6.23 -11.01
N LYS A 93 3.28 -7.09 -10.58
CA LYS A 93 3.56 -8.37 -11.25
C LYS A 93 2.55 -9.46 -10.91
N VAL A 94 1.70 -9.19 -9.94
CA VAL A 94 0.56 -10.01 -9.57
C VAL A 94 -0.62 -9.62 -10.45
N ASN A 95 -1.45 -10.60 -10.85
CA ASN A 95 -2.68 -10.28 -11.58
C ASN A 95 -3.51 -9.28 -10.76
N LYS A 96 -3.99 -8.20 -11.41
CA LYS A 96 -4.77 -7.17 -10.73
C LYS A 96 -6.03 -7.71 -10.05
N ASP A 97 -6.61 -8.80 -10.56
CA ASP A 97 -7.78 -9.45 -9.96
C ASP A 97 -7.45 -10.14 -8.63
N ASN A 98 -6.18 -10.36 -8.34
CA ASN A 98 -5.67 -10.89 -7.08
C ASN A 98 -5.13 -9.80 -6.14
N VAL A 99 -5.42 -8.53 -6.45
CA VAL A 99 -5.04 -7.38 -5.61
C VAL A 99 -6.28 -6.78 -4.97
N LEU A 100 -6.25 -6.66 -3.65
CA LEU A 100 -7.26 -5.93 -2.87
C LEU A 100 -6.62 -4.69 -2.24
N LEU A 101 -7.19 -3.54 -2.54
CA LEU A 101 -6.82 -2.26 -1.95
C LEU A 101 -7.93 -1.78 -1.01
N ILE A 102 -7.62 -1.52 0.26
CA ILE A 102 -8.57 -1.01 1.24
C ILE A 102 -8.11 0.38 1.68
N SER A 103 -8.94 1.39 1.48
CA SER A 103 -8.68 2.79 1.84
C SER A 103 -9.65 3.28 2.92
N ALA A 104 -9.23 4.26 3.70
CA ALA A 104 -10.09 4.97 4.64
C ALA A 104 -10.47 6.35 4.06
N LYS A 105 -11.78 6.67 4.08
CA LYS A 105 -12.31 7.88 3.45
C LYS A 105 -11.85 9.17 4.14
N HIS A 106 -11.65 9.11 5.45
CA HIS A 106 -11.31 10.27 6.29
C HIS A 106 -9.91 10.12 6.90
N ASP A 107 -9.00 9.47 6.17
CA ASP A 107 -7.64 9.27 6.60
C ASP A 107 -6.86 10.61 6.56
N GLN A 108 -6.26 10.96 7.69
CA GLN A 108 -5.45 12.17 7.82
C GLN A 108 -3.94 11.91 7.65
N TYR A 109 -3.55 10.63 7.63
CA TYR A 109 -2.17 10.18 7.40
C TYR A 109 -1.92 9.85 5.94
N ILE A 110 -2.96 9.36 5.27
CA ILE A 110 -2.89 8.93 3.87
C ILE A 110 -4.07 9.55 3.14
N ASP A 111 -3.79 10.56 2.33
CA ASP A 111 -4.83 11.22 1.54
C ASP A 111 -5.47 10.22 0.58
N LEU A 112 -6.81 10.20 0.58
CA LEU A 112 -7.57 9.34 -0.33
C LEU A 112 -7.21 9.58 -1.80
N LYS A 113 -6.86 10.83 -2.16
CA LYS A 113 -6.41 11.17 -3.53
C LYS A 113 -5.13 10.44 -3.93
N ASP A 114 -4.22 10.22 -2.98
CA ASP A 114 -2.99 9.47 -3.23
C ASP A 114 -3.26 7.96 -3.36
N ALA A 115 -4.20 7.45 -2.56
CA ALA A 115 -4.69 6.09 -2.71
C ALA A 115 -5.50 5.89 -4.01
N ASP A 116 -6.27 6.89 -4.45
CA ASP A 116 -6.97 6.90 -5.74
C ASP A 116 -5.98 6.85 -6.90
N TYR A 117 -4.90 7.61 -6.82
CA TYR A 117 -3.85 7.65 -7.83
C TYR A 117 -3.22 6.26 -8.05
N LEU A 118 -2.88 5.55 -6.98
CA LEU A 118 -2.37 4.17 -7.09
C LEU A 118 -3.40 3.22 -7.72
N TRP A 119 -4.64 3.28 -7.23
CA TRP A 119 -5.72 2.43 -7.73
C TRP A 119 -5.95 2.60 -9.24
N GLU A 120 -5.93 3.85 -9.71
CA GLU A 120 -6.05 4.16 -11.14
C GLU A 120 -4.83 3.67 -11.94
N SER A 121 -3.62 3.95 -11.43
CA SER A 121 -2.36 3.54 -12.07
C SER A 121 -2.26 2.02 -12.23
N TRP A 122 -2.86 1.26 -11.32
CA TRP A 122 -2.85 -0.20 -11.38
C TRP A 122 -4.04 -0.81 -12.16
N GLY A 123 -4.78 0.02 -12.89
CA GLY A 123 -5.89 -0.45 -13.72
C GLY A 123 -7.11 -0.88 -12.92
N ARG A 124 -7.33 -0.24 -11.77
CA ARG A 124 -8.52 -0.38 -10.91
C ARG A 124 -8.73 -1.80 -10.40
N PRO A 125 -7.81 -2.37 -9.61
CA PRO A 125 -8.01 -3.65 -8.92
C PRO A 125 -9.20 -3.57 -7.95
N THR A 126 -9.57 -4.70 -7.34
CA THR A 126 -10.64 -4.71 -6.33
C THR A 126 -10.33 -3.72 -5.21
N ARG A 127 -11.33 -2.89 -4.85
CA ARG A 127 -11.16 -1.86 -3.83
C ARG A 127 -12.35 -1.75 -2.89
N TYR A 128 -12.03 -1.56 -1.60
CA TYR A 128 -13.01 -1.14 -0.58
C TYR A 128 -12.61 0.20 0.02
N VAL A 129 -13.59 1.09 0.19
CA VAL A 129 -13.40 2.38 0.86
C VAL A 129 -14.23 2.39 2.14
N TYR A 130 -13.54 2.48 3.28
CA TYR A 130 -14.17 2.47 4.58
C TYR A 130 -14.47 3.88 5.05
N ASN A 131 -15.66 4.07 5.63
CA ASN A 131 -16.08 5.37 6.18
C ASN A 131 -15.47 5.59 7.57
N CYS A 132 -14.15 5.68 7.65
CA CYS A 132 -13.39 5.90 8.87
C CYS A 132 -12.10 6.68 8.58
N GLY A 133 -11.40 7.11 9.62
CA GLY A 133 -10.02 7.62 9.54
C GLY A 133 -8.99 6.50 9.75
N HIS A 134 -7.71 6.83 9.72
CA HIS A 134 -6.59 5.88 9.87
C HIS A 134 -6.70 5.02 11.14
N SER A 135 -6.88 5.66 12.28
CA SER A 135 -7.06 4.97 13.57
C SER A 135 -8.38 4.17 13.67
N GLY A 136 -9.29 4.38 12.72
CA GLY A 136 -10.56 3.65 12.63
C GLY A 136 -10.39 2.15 12.34
N ILE A 137 -9.18 1.71 11.98
CA ILE A 137 -8.85 0.29 11.80
C ILE A 137 -9.23 -0.56 13.03
N VAL A 138 -9.07 0.00 14.23
CA VAL A 138 -9.42 -0.68 15.49
C VAL A 138 -10.93 -0.95 15.58
N LEU A 139 -11.74 0.03 15.17
CA LEU A 139 -13.20 -0.08 15.17
C LEU A 139 -13.72 -0.98 14.05
N CYS A 140 -13.07 -0.95 12.90
CA CYS A 140 -13.44 -1.72 11.72
C CYS A 140 -12.81 -3.12 11.66
N ARG A 141 -12.02 -3.52 12.66
CA ARG A 141 -11.18 -4.74 12.65
C ARG A 141 -11.91 -6.02 12.22
N LYS A 142 -13.14 -6.23 12.71
CA LYS A 142 -13.93 -7.42 12.37
C LYS A 142 -14.33 -7.42 10.88
N LYS A 143 -14.82 -6.27 10.41
CA LYS A 143 -15.18 -6.11 8.99
C LYS A 143 -13.95 -6.26 8.10
N LEU A 144 -12.83 -5.62 8.45
CA LEU A 144 -11.56 -5.74 7.75
C LEU A 144 -11.07 -7.19 7.64
N ALA A 145 -11.10 -7.92 8.75
CA ALA A 145 -10.72 -9.33 8.77
C ALA A 145 -11.62 -10.18 7.86
N ASN A 146 -12.93 -9.97 7.94
CA ASN A 146 -13.90 -10.70 7.12
C ASN A 146 -13.72 -10.39 5.63
N ASP A 147 -13.63 -9.11 5.25
CA ASP A 147 -13.48 -8.70 3.86
C ASP A 147 -12.15 -9.22 3.27
N THR A 148 -11.05 -9.12 4.05
CA THR A 148 -9.73 -9.63 3.66
C THR A 148 -9.76 -11.15 3.47
N LEU A 149 -10.28 -11.89 4.45
CA LEU A 149 -10.32 -13.36 4.39
C LEU A 149 -11.27 -13.86 3.29
N SER A 150 -12.38 -13.18 3.07
CA SER A 150 -13.32 -13.52 1.99
C SER A 150 -12.67 -13.34 0.62
N PHE A 151 -11.99 -12.21 0.40
CA PHE A 151 -11.24 -11.98 -0.82
C PHE A 151 -10.15 -13.03 -1.05
N ILE A 152 -9.33 -13.30 -0.03
CA ILE A 152 -8.26 -14.30 -0.14
C ILE A 152 -8.83 -15.68 -0.49
N ARG A 153 -9.90 -16.11 0.18
CA ARG A 153 -10.53 -17.40 -0.11
C ARG A 153 -11.07 -17.48 -1.53
N GLU A 154 -11.70 -16.43 -2.01
CA GLU A 154 -12.21 -16.36 -3.39
C GLU A 154 -11.09 -16.54 -4.43
N LYS A 155 -9.88 -16.01 -4.15
CA LYS A 155 -8.75 -16.06 -5.09
C LYS A 155 -7.93 -17.34 -5.02
N LEU A 156 -8.16 -18.18 -4.02
CA LEU A 156 -7.42 -19.43 -3.81
C LEU A 156 -8.24 -20.69 -4.19
N VAL A 157 -9.46 -20.52 -4.62
CA VAL A 157 -10.31 -21.58 -5.19
C VAL A 157 -10.16 -21.58 -6.69
#